data_bae4662e47ca2222f449f3dd08dbf0fa
#
_entry.id   bae4662e47ca2222f449f3dd08dbf0fa
#
_cell.length_a   1.000
_cell.length_b   1.000
_cell.length_c   1.000
_cell.angle_alpha   90.00
_cell.angle_beta   90.00
_cell.angle_gamma   90.00
#
_symmetry.space_group_name_H-M   'P 1'
#
loop_
_entity.id
_entity.type
_entity.pdbx_description
1 polymer ?
#
loop_
_entity_poly.entity_id
_entity_poly.type
_entity_poly.pdbx_seq_one_letter_code
_entity_poly.pdbx_strand_id
1 'polypeptide(L)'
;FFTRFSSLANYRNHRKIVVIDGEVGYTGGMNIADRYVDGVRGGIWRDVHIRIEGEAVAMLQTVFVTDWAFVTDGVTLDDPRYFPATSVGDVCPMQIATSGPDSPYASIKHSYFAAISKAKRYIYLSTPYFMPDSSILTALTVAAMSGVDVRILVPEKGDNVMVAWAGYSYVDSLLEAGVKVYLYRK
;
A
#
# COMPACT_ATOMS: atom_id res chain seq x y z
N PHE A 1 29.85 14.67 -12.56
CA PHE A 1 28.47 15.09 -12.99
C PHE A 1 27.45 13.95 -12.95
N PHE A 2 27.88 12.70 -13.04
CA PHE A 2 26.98 11.51 -13.08
C PHE A 2 26.51 11.01 -11.71
N THR A 3 27.16 11.35 -10.62
CA THR A 3 26.87 10.80 -9.29
C THR A 3 25.70 11.45 -8.54
N ARG A 4 25.29 12.65 -8.93
CA ARG A 4 24.14 13.33 -8.30
C ARG A 4 22.79 12.94 -8.91
N PHE A 5 22.75 12.41 -10.12
CA PHE A 5 21.51 12.03 -10.79
C PHE A 5 20.98 10.65 -10.36
N SER A 6 21.85 9.75 -9.87
CA SER A 6 21.44 8.38 -9.54
C SER A 6 20.68 8.25 -8.21
N SER A 7 20.91 9.14 -7.24
CA SER A 7 20.23 9.05 -5.94
C SER A 7 18.79 9.59 -5.98
N LEU A 8 18.50 10.57 -6.84
CA LEU A 8 17.17 11.14 -6.98
C LEU A 8 16.25 10.36 -7.95
N ALA A 9 16.81 9.49 -8.78
CA ALA A 9 16.06 8.73 -9.78
C ALA A 9 15.03 7.76 -9.16
N ASN A 10 15.23 7.37 -7.90
CA ASN A 10 14.34 6.48 -7.17
C ASN A 10 13.29 7.21 -6.31
N TYR A 11 13.38 8.53 -6.16
CA TYR A 11 12.36 9.30 -5.45
C TYR A 11 11.17 9.53 -6.37
N ARG A 12 10.18 8.65 -6.28
CA ARG A 12 8.93 8.74 -7.03
C ARG A 12 7.77 8.72 -6.06
N ASN A 13 6.83 9.64 -6.24
CA ASN A 13 5.55 9.57 -5.53
C ASN A 13 4.75 8.39 -6.10
N HIS A 14 4.43 7.42 -5.25
CA HIS A 14 3.65 6.23 -5.59
C HIS A 14 2.23 6.29 -5.03
N ARG A 15 1.85 7.37 -4.35
CA ARG A 15 0.51 7.58 -3.81
C ARG A 15 -0.49 7.75 -4.95
N LYS A 16 -1.61 7.07 -4.89
CA LYS A 16 -2.75 7.23 -5.76
C LYS A 16 -3.86 7.84 -4.93
N ILE A 17 -3.98 9.14 -5.01
CA ILE A 17 -4.96 9.92 -4.25
C ILE A 17 -5.77 10.73 -5.24
N VAL A 18 -7.09 10.61 -5.18
CA VAL A 18 -8.02 11.50 -5.85
C VAL A 18 -8.98 12.00 -4.80
N VAL A 19 -9.13 13.32 -4.69
CA VAL A 19 -10.14 13.94 -3.84
C VAL A 19 -11.03 14.81 -4.72
N ILE A 20 -12.32 14.67 -4.57
CA ILE A 20 -13.33 15.40 -5.35
C ILE A 20 -14.13 16.26 -4.37
N ASP A 21 -14.11 17.57 -4.59
CA ASP A 21 -14.82 18.61 -3.83
C ASP A 21 -14.55 18.57 -2.31
N GLY A 22 -13.49 17.87 -1.87
CA GLY A 22 -13.21 17.65 -0.45
C GLY A 22 -14.17 16.68 0.25
N GLU A 23 -15.12 16.10 -0.47
CA GLU A 23 -16.21 15.25 0.07
C GLU A 23 -15.96 13.76 -0.18
N VAL A 24 -15.37 13.43 -1.32
CA VAL A 24 -15.13 12.04 -1.73
C VAL A 24 -13.65 11.82 -2.02
N GLY A 25 -13.06 10.82 -1.40
CA GLY A 25 -11.68 10.42 -1.60
C GLY A 25 -11.56 9.02 -2.22
N TYR A 26 -10.53 8.83 -3.05
CA TYR A 26 -10.16 7.53 -3.58
C TYR A 26 -8.67 7.29 -3.34
N THR A 27 -8.33 6.07 -2.91
CA THR A 27 -6.94 5.65 -2.78
C THR A 27 -6.82 4.13 -2.93
N GLY A 28 -5.64 3.65 -3.30
CA GLY A 28 -5.38 2.22 -3.47
C GLY A 28 -4.22 1.95 -4.42
N GLY A 29 -4.18 0.76 -5.00
CA GLY A 29 -3.09 0.33 -5.88
C GLY A 29 -3.28 0.70 -7.36
N MET A 30 -4.51 0.99 -7.81
CA MET A 30 -4.78 1.26 -9.23
C MET A 30 -4.17 2.59 -9.69
N ASN A 31 -3.52 2.55 -10.83
CA ASN A 31 -3.12 3.76 -11.56
C ASN A 31 -4.17 4.10 -12.64
N ILE A 32 -4.13 5.31 -13.17
CA ILE A 32 -4.88 5.67 -14.38
C ILE A 32 -4.09 5.10 -15.56
N ALA A 33 -4.47 3.89 -16.00
CA ALA A 33 -3.76 3.19 -17.08
C ALA A 33 -4.64 2.07 -17.67
N ASP A 34 -4.54 1.88 -19.00
CA ASP A 34 -5.35 0.93 -19.77
C ASP A 34 -5.22 -0.53 -19.29
N ARG A 35 -4.09 -0.88 -18.71
CA ARG A 35 -3.85 -2.23 -18.15
C ARG A 35 -4.86 -2.68 -17.08
N TYR A 36 -5.57 -1.74 -16.46
CA TYR A 36 -6.64 -2.02 -15.49
C TYR A 36 -8.02 -2.13 -16.13
N VAL A 37 -8.18 -1.69 -17.38
CA VAL A 37 -9.44 -1.69 -18.12
C VAL A 37 -9.39 -2.72 -19.25
N ASP A 38 -8.51 -2.50 -20.23
CA ASP A 38 -8.40 -3.33 -21.43
C ASP A 38 -7.40 -4.49 -21.26
N GLY A 39 -6.53 -4.39 -20.27
CA GLY A 39 -5.47 -5.34 -20.02
C GLY A 39 -4.22 -5.11 -20.86
N VAL A 40 -3.27 -6.00 -20.67
CA VAL A 40 -2.02 -6.09 -21.44
C VAL A 40 -1.79 -7.54 -21.86
N ARG A 41 -0.68 -7.84 -22.58
CA ARG A 41 -0.31 -9.18 -22.99
C ARG A 41 -0.08 -10.12 -21.78
N GLY A 42 -1.11 -10.56 -21.11
CA GLY A 42 -1.10 -11.34 -19.86
C GLY A 42 -2.39 -11.16 -19.07
N GLY A 43 -3.32 -10.37 -19.59
CA GLY A 43 -4.64 -10.13 -19.05
C GLY A 43 -4.78 -8.79 -18.32
N ILE A 44 -5.98 -8.55 -17.81
CA ILE A 44 -6.33 -7.36 -17.06
C ILE A 44 -5.64 -7.41 -15.69
N TRP A 45 -5.01 -6.30 -15.29
CA TRP A 45 -4.46 -6.17 -13.96
C TRP A 45 -5.57 -5.99 -12.95
N ARG A 46 -5.57 -6.82 -11.92
CA ARG A 46 -6.52 -6.74 -10.83
C ARG A 46 -5.86 -6.07 -9.62
N ASP A 47 -6.50 -5.05 -9.09
CA ASP A 47 -6.03 -4.31 -7.94
C ASP A 47 -7.20 -3.89 -7.06
N VAL A 48 -6.92 -3.34 -5.89
CA VAL A 48 -7.90 -2.84 -4.94
C VAL A 48 -7.79 -1.33 -4.83
N HIS A 49 -8.94 -0.67 -4.92
CA HIS A 49 -9.07 0.77 -4.72
C HIS A 49 -10.28 1.02 -3.84
N ILE A 50 -10.17 1.92 -2.89
CA ILE A 50 -11.25 2.23 -1.95
C ILE A 50 -11.80 3.62 -2.23
N ARG A 51 -13.12 3.76 -2.08
CA ARG A 51 -13.83 5.02 -2.03
C ARG A 51 -14.12 5.36 -0.58
N ILE A 52 -13.86 6.58 -0.19
CA ILE A 52 -13.95 7.09 1.18
C ILE A 52 -14.85 8.32 1.18
N GLU A 53 -15.70 8.43 2.17
CA GLU A 53 -16.51 9.61 2.48
C GLU A 53 -16.34 9.98 3.96
N GLY A 54 -16.64 11.22 4.31
CA GLY A 54 -16.57 11.71 5.67
C GLY A 54 -15.18 12.25 6.04
N GLU A 55 -14.91 12.35 7.33
CA GLU A 55 -13.74 13.07 7.88
C GLU A 55 -12.39 12.55 7.37
N ALA A 56 -12.28 11.27 7.02
CA ALA A 56 -11.06 10.68 6.49
C ALA A 56 -10.65 11.27 5.12
N VAL A 57 -11.58 11.88 4.38
CA VAL A 57 -11.28 12.58 3.12
C VAL A 57 -10.37 13.78 3.37
N ALA A 58 -10.61 14.53 4.45
CA ALA A 58 -9.74 15.65 4.82
C ALA A 58 -8.30 15.20 5.13
N MET A 59 -8.12 13.99 5.67
CA MET A 59 -6.78 13.42 5.86
C MET A 59 -6.08 13.10 4.54
N LEU A 60 -6.79 12.54 3.55
CA LEU A 60 -6.26 12.34 2.19
C LEU A 60 -5.95 13.68 1.51
N GLN A 61 -6.83 14.65 1.64
CA GLN A 61 -6.62 16.02 1.11
C GLN A 61 -5.36 16.64 1.71
N THR A 62 -5.15 16.49 3.01
CA THR A 62 -3.94 16.98 3.68
C THR A 62 -2.67 16.39 3.08
N VAL A 63 -2.67 15.07 2.80
CA VAL A 63 -1.53 14.40 2.13
C VAL A 63 -1.30 14.99 0.75
N PHE A 64 -2.36 15.19 -0.05
CA PHE A 64 -2.26 15.80 -1.37
C PHE A 64 -1.70 17.22 -1.30
N VAL A 65 -2.23 18.07 -0.41
CA VAL A 65 -1.79 19.46 -0.25
C VAL A 65 -0.32 19.53 0.18
N THR A 66 0.13 18.60 1.02
CA THR A 66 1.53 18.50 1.42
C THR A 66 2.43 18.17 0.22
N ASP A 67 2.04 17.16 -0.58
CA ASP A 67 2.77 16.79 -1.79
C ASP A 67 2.76 17.94 -2.83
N TRP A 68 1.63 18.65 -2.95
CA TRP A 68 1.50 19.81 -3.82
C TRP A 68 2.44 20.95 -3.41
N ALA A 69 2.43 21.33 -2.13
CA ALA A 69 3.31 22.36 -1.61
C ALA A 69 4.79 22.03 -1.85
N PHE A 70 5.16 20.75 -1.73
CA PHE A 70 6.53 20.29 -2.00
C PHE A 70 6.95 20.50 -3.46
N VAL A 71 6.06 20.23 -4.43
CA VAL A 71 6.41 20.35 -5.87
C VAL A 71 6.22 21.79 -6.42
N THR A 72 5.55 22.66 -5.69
CA THR A 72 5.25 24.04 -6.10
C THR A 72 6.01 25.09 -5.29
N ASP A 73 7.12 24.69 -4.66
CA ASP A 73 7.97 25.57 -3.83
C ASP A 73 7.18 26.36 -2.75
N GLY A 74 6.27 25.64 -2.08
CA GLY A 74 5.54 26.17 -0.93
C GLY A 74 4.19 26.82 -1.25
N VAL A 75 3.67 26.68 -2.47
CA VAL A 75 2.29 27.12 -2.76
C VAL A 75 1.30 26.26 -1.97
N THR A 76 0.62 26.88 -1.03
CA THR A 76 -0.39 26.22 -0.20
C THR A 76 -1.78 26.27 -0.84
N LEU A 77 -2.58 25.22 -0.59
CA LEU A 77 -3.98 25.16 -0.95
C LEU A 77 -4.80 25.30 0.34
N ASP A 78 -4.98 26.54 0.80
CA ASP A 78 -5.58 26.87 2.09
C ASP A 78 -7.04 27.38 1.99
N ASP A 79 -7.63 27.32 0.79
CA ASP A 79 -9.03 27.68 0.60
C ASP A 79 -9.95 26.72 1.37
N PRO A 80 -10.86 27.23 2.22
CA PRO A 80 -11.80 26.40 2.99
C PRO A 80 -12.65 25.43 2.14
N ARG A 81 -12.82 25.70 0.85
CA ARG A 81 -13.52 24.79 -0.08
C ARG A 81 -12.84 23.43 -0.24
N TYR A 82 -11.55 23.33 0.02
CA TYR A 82 -10.82 22.07 -0.03
C TYR A 82 -11.07 21.18 1.19
N PHE A 83 -11.62 21.75 2.27
CA PHE A 83 -11.88 21.05 3.53
C PHE A 83 -13.30 21.34 4.04
N PRO A 84 -14.34 20.96 3.29
CA PRO A 84 -15.70 21.15 3.74
C PRO A 84 -15.99 20.32 4.99
N ALA A 85 -16.93 20.77 5.81
CA ALA A 85 -17.45 19.98 6.89
C ALA A 85 -18.27 18.82 6.31
N THR A 86 -17.86 17.60 6.59
CA THR A 86 -18.54 16.38 6.10
C THR A 86 -19.16 15.64 7.28
N SER A 87 -20.36 15.10 7.08
CA SER A 87 -21.00 14.16 8.02
C SER A 87 -21.48 12.93 7.27
N VAL A 88 -21.25 11.76 7.84
CA VAL A 88 -21.74 10.47 7.32
C VAL A 88 -22.53 9.75 8.40
N GLY A 89 -23.57 9.01 8.01
CA GLY A 89 -24.46 8.31 8.94
C GLY A 89 -23.79 7.14 9.64
N ASP A 90 -23.12 6.26 8.86
CA ASP A 90 -22.42 5.09 9.39
C ASP A 90 -20.92 5.39 9.52
N VAL A 91 -20.36 5.10 10.69
CA VAL A 91 -18.95 5.41 11.01
C VAL A 91 -18.12 4.14 11.03
N CYS A 92 -17.14 4.09 10.14
CA CYS A 92 -16.04 3.13 10.20
C CYS A 92 -14.75 3.88 10.60
N PRO A 93 -14.17 3.62 11.77
CA PRO A 93 -12.92 4.27 12.18
C PRO A 93 -11.83 4.02 11.15
N MET A 94 -11.18 5.10 10.67
CA MET A 94 -10.13 5.04 9.66
C MET A 94 -8.95 5.90 10.06
N GLN A 95 -7.76 5.43 9.72
CA GLN A 95 -6.53 6.17 9.88
C GLN A 95 -5.74 6.19 8.57
N ILE A 96 -5.28 7.35 8.16
CA ILE A 96 -4.39 7.52 7.02
C ILE A 96 -2.95 7.59 7.55
N ALA A 97 -2.14 6.61 7.18
CA ALA A 97 -0.72 6.58 7.50
C ALA A 97 0.10 6.85 6.24
N THR A 98 1.07 7.74 6.34
CA THR A 98 2.00 8.05 5.27
C THR A 98 3.41 7.63 5.62
N SER A 99 4.20 7.31 4.60
CA SER A 99 5.63 7.04 4.73
C SER A 99 6.33 7.52 3.46
N GLY A 100 7.53 8.02 3.60
CA GLY A 100 8.32 8.55 2.49
C GLY A 100 9.78 8.74 2.90
N PRO A 101 10.66 9.08 1.97
CA PRO A 101 12.07 9.33 2.25
C PRO A 101 12.32 10.55 3.14
N ASP A 102 11.34 11.42 3.26
CA ASP A 102 11.27 12.61 4.11
C ASP A 102 10.78 12.30 5.54
N SER A 103 10.28 11.09 5.76
CA SER A 103 9.81 10.67 7.08
C SER A 103 10.95 10.05 7.90
N PRO A 104 11.15 10.46 9.17
CA PRO A 104 12.16 9.87 10.04
C PRO A 104 11.86 8.41 10.41
N TYR A 105 10.62 7.95 10.18
CA TYR A 105 10.16 6.61 10.50
C TYR A 105 9.47 5.95 9.31
N ALA A 106 9.68 4.65 9.15
CA ALA A 106 8.96 3.81 8.19
C ALA A 106 7.54 3.48 8.72
N SER A 107 6.68 4.50 8.84
CA SER A 107 5.40 4.42 9.55
C SER A 107 4.49 3.31 9.02
N ILE A 108 4.39 3.15 7.69
CA ILE A 108 3.59 2.08 7.06
C ILE A 108 4.14 0.71 7.45
N LYS A 109 5.47 0.50 7.38
CA LYS A 109 6.09 -0.76 7.80
C LYS A 109 5.81 -1.05 9.28
N HIS A 110 5.94 -0.06 10.16
CA HIS A 110 5.64 -0.21 11.58
C HIS A 110 4.17 -0.56 11.83
N SER A 111 3.25 0.03 11.05
CA SER A 111 1.82 -0.30 11.11
C SER A 111 1.55 -1.75 10.69
N TYR A 112 2.16 -2.22 9.61
CA TYR A 112 2.09 -3.64 9.22
C TYR A 112 2.64 -4.57 10.29
N PHE A 113 3.83 -4.27 10.82
CA PHE A 113 4.44 -5.07 11.89
C PHE A 113 3.53 -5.14 13.12
N ALA A 114 2.98 -4.02 13.56
CA ALA A 114 2.08 -3.95 14.71
C ALA A 114 0.77 -4.74 14.45
N ALA A 115 0.18 -4.62 13.28
CA ALA A 115 -1.03 -5.34 12.91
C ALA A 115 -0.80 -6.86 12.88
N ILE A 116 0.27 -7.31 12.24
CA ILE A 116 0.66 -8.73 12.18
C ILE A 116 0.90 -9.29 13.58
N SER A 117 1.69 -8.58 14.40
CA SER A 117 2.05 -9.02 15.74
C SER A 117 0.86 -9.07 16.71
N LYS A 118 -0.19 -8.27 16.47
CA LYS A 118 -1.41 -8.24 17.28
C LYS A 118 -2.52 -9.16 16.80
N ALA A 119 -2.38 -9.75 15.63
CA ALA A 119 -3.39 -10.65 15.07
C ALA A 119 -3.63 -11.86 15.97
N LYS A 120 -4.91 -12.25 16.12
CA LYS A 120 -5.33 -13.34 17.00
C LYS A 120 -5.99 -14.50 16.27
N ARG A 121 -6.54 -14.26 15.07
CA ARG A 121 -7.34 -15.26 14.35
C ARG A 121 -6.80 -15.56 12.98
N TYR A 122 -6.60 -14.53 12.16
CA TYR A 122 -6.12 -14.70 10.80
C TYR A 122 -5.37 -13.47 10.28
N ILE A 123 -4.48 -13.70 9.33
CA ILE A 123 -3.79 -12.69 8.53
C ILE A 123 -3.91 -13.12 7.07
N TYR A 124 -4.59 -12.34 6.25
CA TYR A 124 -4.72 -12.56 4.81
C TYR A 124 -4.03 -11.44 4.07
N LEU A 125 -2.95 -11.78 3.38
CA LEU A 125 -2.09 -10.84 2.66
C LEU A 125 -2.18 -11.14 1.17
N SER A 126 -2.48 -10.11 0.37
CA SER A 126 -2.38 -10.16 -1.10
C SER A 126 -1.39 -9.10 -1.57
N THR A 127 -0.39 -9.51 -2.33
CA THR A 127 0.63 -8.60 -2.83
C THR A 127 1.22 -9.09 -4.15
N PRO A 128 1.46 -8.20 -5.13
CA PRO A 128 2.14 -8.58 -6.37
C PRO A 128 3.63 -8.83 -6.16
N TYR A 129 4.23 -8.27 -5.10
CA TYR A 129 5.66 -8.33 -4.81
C TYR A 129 5.88 -8.68 -3.34
N PHE A 130 6.02 -9.96 -3.07
CA PHE A 130 6.28 -10.43 -1.72
C PHE A 130 7.79 -10.38 -1.43
N MET A 131 8.24 -9.25 -0.91
CA MET A 131 9.64 -9.03 -0.53
C MET A 131 9.69 -8.46 0.91
N PRO A 132 9.34 -9.28 1.91
CA PRO A 132 9.34 -8.85 3.29
C PRO A 132 10.77 -8.61 3.77
N ASP A 133 10.96 -7.60 4.62
CA ASP A 133 12.17 -7.54 5.42
C ASP A 133 12.15 -8.58 6.56
N SER A 134 13.26 -8.73 7.25
CA SER A 134 13.40 -9.71 8.33
C SER A 134 12.38 -9.53 9.46
N SER A 135 11.97 -8.29 9.76
CA SER A 135 11.00 -8.01 10.82
C SER A 135 9.60 -8.48 10.45
N ILE A 136 9.15 -8.19 9.24
CA ILE A 136 7.83 -8.64 8.72
C ILE A 136 7.82 -10.16 8.54
N LEU A 137 8.90 -10.74 8.00
CA LEU A 137 9.02 -12.18 7.84
C LEU A 137 8.91 -12.90 9.19
N THR A 138 9.67 -12.44 10.18
CA THR A 138 9.63 -12.99 11.53
C THR A 138 8.24 -12.86 12.15
N ALA A 139 7.58 -11.71 12.01
CA ALA A 139 6.25 -11.50 12.57
C ALA A 139 5.21 -12.45 11.96
N LEU A 140 5.25 -12.69 10.64
CA LEU A 140 4.36 -13.64 9.95
C LEU A 140 4.62 -15.09 10.40
N THR A 141 5.90 -15.47 10.49
CA THR A 141 6.32 -16.80 10.97
C THR A 141 5.85 -17.05 12.39
N VAL A 142 6.12 -16.11 13.31
CA VAL A 142 5.71 -16.23 14.72
C VAL A 142 4.19 -16.27 14.86
N ALA A 143 3.46 -15.46 14.09
CA ALA A 143 2.00 -15.48 14.09
C ALA A 143 1.47 -16.88 13.68
N ALA A 144 1.99 -17.45 12.60
CA ALA A 144 1.59 -18.77 12.12
C ALA A 144 1.92 -19.88 13.14
N MET A 145 3.13 -19.87 13.69
CA MET A 145 3.55 -20.81 14.74
C MET A 145 2.73 -20.67 16.03
N SER A 146 2.14 -19.50 16.27
CA SER A 146 1.24 -19.24 17.40
C SER A 146 -0.22 -19.62 17.12
N GLY A 147 -0.52 -20.27 15.98
CA GLY A 147 -1.85 -20.75 15.62
C GLY A 147 -2.74 -19.75 14.88
N VAL A 148 -2.20 -18.60 14.47
CA VAL A 148 -2.93 -17.66 13.60
C VAL A 148 -3.00 -18.22 12.17
N ASP A 149 -4.16 -18.20 11.53
CA ASP A 149 -4.30 -18.62 10.12
C ASP A 149 -3.70 -17.58 9.19
N VAL A 150 -2.44 -17.79 8.80
CA VAL A 150 -1.71 -16.87 7.91
C VAL A 150 -1.79 -17.37 6.47
N ARG A 151 -2.35 -16.53 5.58
CA ARG A 151 -2.47 -16.83 4.14
C ARG A 151 -1.87 -15.71 3.32
N ILE A 152 -1.03 -16.09 2.36
CA ILE A 152 -0.37 -15.16 1.44
C ILE A 152 -0.78 -15.51 0.02
N LEU A 153 -1.29 -14.53 -0.72
CA LEU A 153 -1.64 -14.66 -2.13
C LEU A 153 -0.67 -13.82 -2.97
N VAL A 154 0.04 -14.47 -3.87
CA VAL A 154 0.96 -13.85 -4.83
C VAL A 154 0.60 -14.26 -6.25
N PRO A 155 0.93 -13.48 -7.29
CA PRO A 155 0.68 -13.90 -8.66
C PRO A 155 1.57 -15.07 -9.05
N GLU A 156 1.00 -16.04 -9.78
CA GLU A 156 1.77 -17.15 -10.38
C GLU A 156 2.77 -16.64 -11.42
N LYS A 157 2.37 -15.60 -12.18
CA LYS A 157 3.20 -14.92 -13.17
C LYS A 157 3.28 -13.44 -12.84
N GLY A 158 4.40 -13.03 -12.27
CA GLY A 158 4.68 -11.61 -12.03
C GLY A 158 5.11 -10.90 -13.32
N ASP A 159 4.97 -9.60 -13.34
CA ASP A 159 5.47 -8.72 -14.41
C ASP A 159 6.99 -8.57 -14.41
N ASN A 160 7.63 -8.91 -13.28
CA ASN A 160 9.08 -8.90 -13.10
C ASN A 160 9.56 -10.26 -12.56
N VAL A 161 10.27 -10.99 -13.39
CA VAL A 161 10.77 -12.35 -13.09
C VAL A 161 11.75 -12.36 -11.91
N MET A 162 12.62 -11.35 -11.81
CA MET A 162 13.62 -11.28 -10.72
C MET A 162 12.93 -11.06 -9.37
N VAL A 163 11.91 -10.21 -9.33
CA VAL A 163 11.13 -9.94 -8.12
C VAL A 163 10.32 -11.17 -7.71
N ALA A 164 9.75 -11.89 -8.68
CA ALA A 164 9.05 -13.15 -8.42
C ALA A 164 10.00 -14.20 -7.80
N TRP A 165 11.19 -14.39 -8.35
CA TRP A 165 12.18 -15.32 -7.80
C TRP A 165 12.64 -14.92 -6.39
N ALA A 166 12.88 -13.64 -6.15
CA ALA A 166 13.20 -13.16 -4.81
C ALA A 166 12.07 -13.44 -3.82
N GLY A 167 10.80 -13.29 -4.23
CA GLY A 167 9.65 -13.66 -3.41
C GLY A 167 9.57 -15.15 -3.10
N TYR A 168 9.84 -15.99 -4.10
CA TYR A 168 9.83 -17.45 -3.92
C TYR A 168 10.90 -17.95 -2.95
N SER A 169 12.03 -17.24 -2.77
CA SER A 169 13.07 -17.64 -1.81
C SER A 169 12.60 -17.68 -0.36
N TYR A 170 11.50 -17.01 -0.02
CA TYR A 170 10.91 -17.03 1.32
C TYR A 170 9.85 -18.11 1.52
N VAL A 171 9.36 -18.74 0.42
CA VAL A 171 8.19 -19.63 0.48
C VAL A 171 8.44 -20.85 1.33
N ASP A 172 9.58 -21.51 1.17
CA ASP A 172 9.87 -22.75 1.90
C ASP A 172 9.85 -22.53 3.42
N SER A 173 10.54 -21.48 3.90
CA SER A 173 10.57 -21.15 5.33
C SER A 173 9.19 -20.74 5.89
N LEU A 174 8.35 -20.12 5.07
CA LEU A 174 6.98 -19.79 5.43
C LEU A 174 6.08 -21.04 5.54
N LEU A 175 6.21 -21.96 4.58
CA LEU A 175 5.46 -23.22 4.60
C LEU A 175 5.85 -24.08 5.81
N GLU A 176 7.15 -24.16 6.13
CA GLU A 176 7.66 -24.84 7.33
C GLU A 176 7.07 -24.25 8.62
N ALA A 177 6.85 -22.93 8.67
CA ALA A 177 6.22 -22.25 9.80
C ALA A 177 4.68 -22.42 9.84
N GLY A 178 4.06 -23.05 8.84
CA GLY A 178 2.62 -23.25 8.76
C GLY A 178 1.85 -22.14 8.05
N VAL A 179 2.53 -21.20 7.40
CA VAL A 179 1.91 -20.20 6.53
C VAL A 179 1.40 -20.87 5.26
N LYS A 180 0.21 -20.50 4.79
CA LYS A 180 -0.37 -21.00 3.54
C LYS A 180 -0.08 -20.00 2.41
N VAL A 181 0.63 -20.44 1.39
CA VAL A 181 0.95 -19.62 0.23
C VAL A 181 0.12 -20.06 -0.97
N TYR A 182 -0.55 -19.12 -1.61
CA TYR A 182 -1.42 -19.35 -2.75
C TYR A 182 -0.93 -18.57 -3.97
N LEU A 183 -1.05 -19.18 -5.13
CA LEU A 183 -0.73 -18.58 -6.40
C LEU A 183 -2.01 -18.11 -7.10
N TYR A 184 -2.08 -16.82 -7.39
CA TYR A 184 -3.17 -16.27 -8.19
C TYR A 184 -2.95 -16.59 -9.66
N ARG A 185 -3.88 -17.38 -10.23
CA ARG A 185 -3.95 -17.69 -11.66
C ARG A 185 -4.99 -16.81 -12.32
N LYS A 186 -4.62 -16.22 -13.43
CA LYS A 186 -5.55 -15.48 -14.30
C LYS A 186 -6.26 -16.45 -15.24
#